data_86960a86b702994daa8f3f5b9f5caf42
#
_entry.id   86960a86b702994daa8f3f5b9f5caf42
#
_cell.length_a   1.000
_cell.length_b   1.000
_cell.length_c   1.000
_cell.angle_alpha   90.00
_cell.angle_beta   90.00
_cell.angle_gamma   90.00
#
_symmetry.space_group_name_H-M   'P 1'
#
loop_
_entity.id
_entity.type
_entity.pdbx_description
1 polymer ?
#
loop_
_entity_poly.entity_id
_entity_poly.type
_entity_poly.pdbx_seq_one_letter_code
_entity_poly.pdbx_strand_id
1 'polypeptide(L)'
;MPVSTVFLEGPYKVDFKKPWPSEAQQRAAGAEARTRLNRRALGVWEPADEERDPVDVVMAVAASRQAGLIPLRTARMAVSPFTFYRGAAQLMATDLGSQPHTGIYAQMCGDAHLSNFGIYASPERTPVFDINDFDETSQGPWCWDLKRLTTSFVLAARDNGQAGRSEEAVRTAAGAYVAALNEMAGLGWLERHHRMVRADAPVARGVVWTGKMTAIVNQVVSKAVKRTQAWTVGKYTEVVDGAPRLRIDPPVITAVSRRTAAAVTASLRPYLESLSAERRAYLRGYHVVDVAHKVVGVGSVGTYDYIVLLMGDGRRDQLLLQVKEAELSAVKTALGERPRLAYGERVVVGSWLMQGISDPFLGWTQLHGRSFYVRQLKDMKGSHDPARLKGSALVGYAYRCGYTLGLAHSRAGDPHFILGYVGKGAALAGAMWRFSQAYADQTERDYGRFIEAIHEGRIKAAELAPAAPETTAAAPAKAAKAKPKAKAKTAKTKAKAARLKAKAAKGKAAKLQASGGAKP
;
A
#
# COMPACT_ATOMS: atom_id res chain seq x y z
N MET A 1 -0.36 -17.62 -28.19
CA MET A 1 0.11 -16.37 -27.59
C MET A 1 -0.62 -16.18 -26.28
N PRO A 2 0.00 -15.59 -25.23
CA PRO A 2 -0.72 -15.27 -24.00
C PRO A 2 -1.86 -14.29 -24.30
N VAL A 3 -3.03 -14.51 -23.70
CA VAL A 3 -4.14 -13.57 -23.76
C VAL A 3 -3.86 -12.48 -22.73
N SER A 4 -3.52 -11.28 -23.20
CA SER A 4 -3.27 -10.15 -22.30
C SER A 4 -4.58 -9.44 -22.00
N THR A 5 -4.88 -9.26 -20.73
CA THR A 5 -5.96 -8.37 -20.27
C THR A 5 -5.49 -6.92 -20.17
N VAL A 6 -4.23 -6.65 -20.50
CA VAL A 6 -3.57 -5.36 -20.32
C VAL A 6 -2.94 -4.91 -21.63
N PHE A 7 -3.13 -3.66 -21.97
CA PHE A 7 -2.78 -3.03 -23.25
C PHE A 7 -1.55 -2.15 -23.22
N LEU A 8 -0.54 -2.49 -22.44
CA LEU A 8 0.70 -1.74 -22.38
C LEU A 8 1.77 -2.31 -23.31
N GLU A 9 1.43 -2.47 -24.59
CA GLU A 9 2.42 -2.69 -25.64
C GLU A 9 2.92 -1.35 -26.20
N GLY A 10 3.96 -0.83 -25.63
CA GLY A 10 4.56 0.45 -26.06
C GLY A 10 3.76 1.68 -25.59
N PRO A 11 4.07 2.91 -26.07
CA PRO A 11 3.30 4.09 -25.75
C PRO A 11 1.84 3.84 -26.16
N TYR A 12 0.97 3.78 -25.20
CA TYR A 12 -0.47 3.51 -25.21
C TYR A 12 -1.13 3.69 -26.59
N LYS A 13 -1.12 2.67 -27.44
CA LYS A 13 -1.81 2.73 -28.73
C LYS A 13 -3.28 2.42 -28.50
N VAL A 14 -4.06 3.45 -28.23
CA VAL A 14 -5.52 3.38 -28.32
C VAL A 14 -5.88 3.44 -29.80
N ASP A 15 -6.42 2.36 -30.34
CA ASP A 15 -6.94 2.33 -31.69
C ASP A 15 -8.48 2.42 -31.67
N PHE A 16 -8.99 3.62 -31.81
CA PHE A 16 -10.44 3.87 -31.84
C PHE A 16 -11.16 3.22 -33.03
N LYS A 17 -10.44 2.67 -33.99
CA LYS A 17 -11.04 1.98 -35.15
C LYS A 17 -11.30 0.51 -34.89
N LYS A 18 -10.67 -0.08 -33.87
CA LYS A 18 -10.84 -1.49 -33.52
C LYS A 18 -11.75 -1.62 -32.33
N PRO A 19 -12.90 -2.30 -32.46
CA PRO A 19 -13.73 -2.59 -31.31
C PRO A 19 -12.98 -3.52 -30.36
N TRP A 20 -13.17 -3.28 -29.07
CA TRP A 20 -12.70 -4.19 -28.04
C TRP A 20 -13.46 -5.51 -28.11
N PRO A 21 -12.84 -6.67 -27.83
CA PRO A 21 -13.56 -7.94 -27.82
C PRO A 21 -14.78 -7.88 -26.90
N SER A 22 -15.90 -8.44 -27.35
CA SER A 22 -17.12 -8.49 -26.53
C SER A 22 -16.90 -9.29 -25.24
N GLU A 23 -17.73 -9.06 -24.22
CA GLU A 23 -17.71 -9.83 -22.97
C GLU A 23 -17.75 -11.34 -23.24
N ALA A 24 -18.60 -11.79 -24.14
CA ALA A 24 -18.73 -13.20 -24.51
C ALA A 24 -17.42 -13.76 -25.09
N GLN A 25 -16.77 -13.02 -25.98
CA GLN A 25 -15.48 -13.42 -26.57
C GLN A 25 -14.37 -13.49 -25.50
N GLN A 26 -14.31 -12.54 -24.60
CA GLN A 26 -13.33 -12.51 -23.52
C GLN A 26 -13.55 -13.67 -22.56
N ARG A 27 -14.80 -13.94 -22.15
CA ARG A 27 -15.13 -15.08 -21.30
C ARG A 27 -14.83 -16.42 -21.99
N ALA A 28 -15.07 -16.54 -23.29
CA ALA A 28 -14.72 -17.73 -24.06
C ALA A 28 -13.20 -17.95 -24.08
N ALA A 29 -12.42 -16.92 -24.37
CA ALA A 29 -10.95 -17.00 -24.34
C ALA A 29 -10.40 -17.34 -22.93
N GLY A 30 -11.00 -16.79 -21.88
CA GLY A 30 -10.68 -17.15 -20.51
C GLY A 30 -11.03 -18.61 -20.19
N ALA A 31 -12.15 -19.12 -20.71
CA ALA A 31 -12.54 -20.52 -20.53
C ALA A 31 -11.60 -21.47 -21.29
N GLU A 32 -11.17 -21.10 -22.50
CA GLU A 32 -10.18 -21.86 -23.28
C GLU A 32 -8.84 -22.00 -22.56
N ALA A 33 -8.42 -21.01 -21.79
CA ALA A 33 -7.17 -21.09 -21.01
C ALA A 33 -7.15 -22.29 -20.03
N ARG A 34 -8.30 -22.91 -19.73
CA ARG A 34 -8.38 -24.15 -18.94
C ARG A 34 -7.77 -25.37 -19.67
N THR A 35 -7.62 -25.31 -20.99
CA THR A 35 -6.94 -26.37 -21.76
C THR A 35 -5.44 -26.35 -21.51
N ARG A 36 -4.86 -25.16 -21.23
CA ARG A 36 -3.44 -25.00 -20.89
C ARG A 36 -3.16 -25.38 -19.42
N LEU A 37 -4.00 -24.91 -18.53
CA LEU A 37 -3.92 -25.21 -17.10
C LEU A 37 -5.33 -25.32 -16.54
N ASN A 38 -5.77 -26.50 -16.16
CA ASN A 38 -7.08 -26.66 -15.55
C ASN A 38 -7.10 -26.09 -14.12
N ARG A 39 -8.29 -25.76 -13.63
CA ARG A 39 -8.47 -25.10 -12.31
C ARG A 39 -7.99 -25.92 -11.13
N ARG A 40 -7.91 -27.26 -11.23
CA ARG A 40 -7.37 -28.12 -10.19
C ARG A 40 -5.85 -28.04 -10.16
N ALA A 41 -5.21 -28.11 -11.33
CA ALA A 41 -3.76 -28.01 -11.48
C ALA A 41 -3.22 -26.62 -11.07
N LEU A 42 -4.03 -25.54 -11.17
CA LEU A 42 -3.65 -24.22 -10.65
C LEU A 42 -3.27 -24.25 -9.16
N GLY A 43 -3.80 -25.18 -8.38
CA GLY A 43 -3.53 -25.33 -6.95
C GLY A 43 -2.41 -26.32 -6.62
N VAL A 44 -1.70 -26.84 -7.62
CA VAL A 44 -0.55 -27.72 -7.40
C VAL A 44 0.70 -26.85 -7.22
N TRP A 45 1.54 -27.26 -6.28
CA TRP A 45 2.90 -26.77 -6.12
C TRP A 45 3.85 -27.97 -6.07
N GLU A 46 4.80 -27.98 -6.95
CA GLU A 46 5.90 -28.96 -7.02
C GLU A 46 7.18 -28.19 -7.34
N PRO A 47 8.24 -28.31 -6.56
CA PRO A 47 9.51 -27.66 -6.89
C PRO A 47 9.99 -28.20 -8.25
N ALA A 48 10.42 -27.31 -9.12
CA ALA A 48 10.97 -27.70 -10.43
C ALA A 48 12.36 -28.31 -10.33
N ASP A 49 13.09 -27.95 -9.28
CA ASP A 49 14.43 -28.40 -9.00
C ASP A 49 14.55 -28.60 -7.47
N GLU A 50 14.87 -29.82 -7.07
CA GLU A 50 15.12 -30.18 -5.67
C GLU A 50 16.42 -29.58 -5.14
N GLU A 51 17.39 -29.27 -6.02
CA GLU A 51 18.68 -28.71 -5.68
C GLU A 51 18.67 -27.19 -5.55
N ARG A 52 17.56 -26.50 -5.87
CA ARG A 52 17.51 -25.04 -5.74
C ARG A 52 17.87 -24.58 -4.34
N ASP A 53 18.85 -23.69 -4.22
CA ASP A 53 19.21 -23.06 -2.94
C ASP A 53 18.46 -21.72 -2.77
N PRO A 54 17.52 -21.59 -1.79
CA PRO A 54 16.83 -20.35 -1.53
C PRO A 54 17.77 -19.22 -1.10
N VAL A 55 18.92 -19.56 -0.48
CA VAL A 55 19.91 -18.58 -0.03
C VAL A 55 20.57 -17.93 -1.23
N ASP A 56 20.96 -18.69 -2.24
CA ASP A 56 21.59 -18.16 -3.45
C ASP A 56 20.65 -17.20 -4.20
N VAL A 57 19.37 -17.54 -4.32
CA VAL A 57 18.37 -16.62 -4.94
C VAL A 57 18.25 -15.33 -4.14
N VAL A 58 18.17 -15.41 -2.81
CA VAL A 58 18.06 -14.23 -1.93
C VAL A 58 19.33 -13.37 -1.99
N MET A 59 20.50 -14.00 -2.07
CA MET A 59 21.80 -13.31 -2.12
C MET A 59 22.08 -12.73 -3.51
N ALA A 60 21.62 -13.35 -4.59
CA ALA A 60 21.71 -12.78 -5.93
C ALA A 60 20.96 -11.42 -6.01
N VAL A 61 19.76 -11.32 -5.40
CA VAL A 61 19.03 -10.05 -5.28
C VAL A 61 19.82 -9.05 -4.41
N ALA A 62 20.52 -9.52 -3.37
CA ALA A 62 21.28 -8.64 -2.49
C ALA A 62 22.53 -8.06 -3.16
N ALA A 63 23.05 -8.67 -4.21
CA ALA A 63 24.28 -8.23 -4.89
C ALA A 63 24.18 -6.84 -5.55
N SER A 64 22.98 -6.40 -5.95
CA SER A 64 22.72 -5.06 -6.50
C SER A 64 22.63 -3.98 -5.44
N ARG A 65 22.56 -4.34 -4.15
CA ARG A 65 22.21 -3.47 -3.03
C ARG A 65 23.43 -2.94 -2.30
N GLN A 66 23.23 -1.96 -1.43
CA GLN A 66 24.27 -1.40 -0.57
C GLN A 66 24.81 -2.46 0.39
N ALA A 67 26.07 -2.87 0.20
CA ALA A 67 26.69 -3.97 0.93
C ALA A 67 26.60 -3.81 2.47
N GLY A 68 26.74 -2.58 2.98
CA GLY A 68 26.64 -2.29 4.42
C GLY A 68 25.25 -2.52 5.03
N LEU A 69 24.19 -2.61 4.20
CA LEU A 69 22.82 -2.85 4.66
C LEU A 69 22.36 -4.30 4.49
N ILE A 70 23.14 -5.15 3.81
CA ILE A 70 22.80 -6.56 3.63
C ILE A 70 22.63 -7.29 4.98
N PRO A 71 23.53 -7.14 5.98
CA PRO A 71 23.34 -7.79 7.27
C PRO A 71 22.04 -7.35 7.98
N LEU A 72 21.65 -6.08 7.87
CA LEU A 72 20.37 -5.59 8.42
C LEU A 72 19.16 -6.20 7.71
N ARG A 73 19.23 -6.36 6.37
CA ARG A 73 18.19 -7.03 5.58
C ARG A 73 18.05 -8.49 6.01
N THR A 74 19.17 -9.21 6.09
CA THR A 74 19.23 -10.60 6.55
C THR A 74 18.60 -10.76 7.93
N ALA A 75 18.97 -9.91 8.89
CA ALA A 75 18.43 -9.94 10.23
C ALA A 75 16.89 -9.69 10.26
N ARG A 76 16.39 -8.75 9.46
CA ARG A 76 14.94 -8.50 9.35
C ARG A 76 14.19 -9.66 8.70
N MET A 77 14.80 -10.37 7.77
CA MET A 77 14.21 -11.56 7.16
C MET A 77 14.24 -12.76 8.12
N ALA A 78 15.22 -12.85 8.98
CA ALA A 78 15.41 -13.94 9.94
C ALA A 78 14.44 -13.96 11.13
N VAL A 79 13.55 -12.97 11.27
CA VAL A 79 12.63 -12.86 12.42
C VAL A 79 11.57 -13.98 12.42
N SER A 80 11.02 -14.35 11.26
CA SER A 80 10.02 -15.43 11.12
C SER A 80 9.88 -15.88 9.66
N PRO A 81 9.25 -17.04 9.39
CA PRO A 81 8.90 -17.46 8.03
C PRO A 81 8.11 -16.41 7.26
N PHE A 82 7.20 -15.70 7.90
CA PHE A 82 6.44 -14.62 7.27
C PHE A 82 7.32 -13.42 6.90
N THR A 83 8.27 -13.01 7.76
CA THR A 83 9.19 -11.92 7.43
C THR A 83 10.21 -12.31 6.36
N PHE A 84 10.65 -13.57 6.34
CA PHE A 84 11.44 -14.14 5.25
C PHE A 84 10.68 -14.07 3.93
N TYR A 85 9.43 -14.56 3.89
CA TYR A 85 8.56 -14.51 2.73
C TYR A 85 8.42 -13.09 2.16
N ARG A 86 8.22 -12.08 3.01
CA ARG A 86 8.15 -10.67 2.61
C ARG A 86 9.43 -10.14 1.96
N GLY A 87 10.58 -10.64 2.38
CA GLY A 87 11.88 -10.27 1.81
C GLY A 87 12.27 -11.06 0.56
N ALA A 88 11.53 -12.13 0.24
CA ALA A 88 11.88 -13.11 -0.78
C ALA A 88 10.89 -13.13 -1.97
N ALA A 89 10.49 -11.95 -2.48
CA ALA A 89 9.58 -11.85 -3.63
C ALA A 89 10.16 -12.56 -4.87
N GLN A 90 11.47 -12.37 -5.13
CA GLN A 90 12.16 -13.01 -6.25
C GLN A 90 12.12 -14.54 -6.16
N LEU A 91 12.27 -15.11 -4.97
CA LEU A 91 12.26 -16.56 -4.78
C LEU A 91 10.93 -17.16 -5.24
N MET A 92 9.80 -16.60 -4.75
CA MET A 92 8.48 -17.07 -5.19
C MET A 92 8.22 -16.80 -6.68
N ALA A 93 8.67 -15.67 -7.20
CA ALA A 93 8.50 -15.38 -8.63
C ALA A 93 9.28 -16.38 -9.49
N THR A 94 10.53 -16.71 -9.13
CA THR A 94 11.34 -17.73 -9.79
C THR A 94 10.66 -19.10 -9.75
N ASP A 95 10.17 -19.51 -8.58
CA ASP A 95 9.43 -20.76 -8.41
C ASP A 95 8.16 -20.80 -9.28
N LEU A 96 7.39 -19.72 -9.31
CA LEU A 96 6.20 -19.63 -10.15
C LEU A 96 6.51 -19.55 -11.66
N GLY A 97 7.66 -18.98 -12.02
CA GLY A 97 8.14 -18.91 -13.39
C GLY A 97 8.46 -20.28 -13.98
N SER A 98 8.86 -21.24 -13.16
CA SER A 98 9.10 -22.63 -13.55
C SER A 98 7.82 -23.47 -13.64
N GLN A 99 6.67 -22.95 -13.17
CA GLN A 99 5.40 -23.66 -13.15
C GLN A 99 4.53 -23.32 -14.37
N PRO A 100 3.68 -24.24 -14.83
CA PRO A 100 2.66 -23.94 -15.83
C PRO A 100 1.72 -22.82 -15.35
N HIS A 101 1.36 -21.92 -16.24
CA HIS A 101 0.42 -20.82 -15.95
C HIS A 101 -0.72 -20.74 -16.98
N THR A 102 -1.78 -20.00 -16.65
CA THR A 102 -3.01 -19.94 -17.46
C THR A 102 -2.81 -19.27 -18.84
N GLY A 103 -1.74 -18.53 -19.05
CA GLY A 103 -1.54 -17.67 -20.21
C GLY A 103 -2.42 -16.42 -20.23
N ILE A 104 -3.20 -16.17 -19.17
CA ILE A 104 -3.94 -14.90 -18.97
C ILE A 104 -3.03 -13.98 -18.17
N TYR A 105 -2.59 -12.89 -18.80
CA TYR A 105 -1.73 -11.88 -18.18
C TYR A 105 -2.57 -10.70 -17.70
N ALA A 106 -2.20 -10.14 -16.55
CA ALA A 106 -2.74 -8.91 -16.00
C ALA A 106 -1.60 -7.99 -15.55
N GLN A 107 -1.88 -6.70 -15.36
CA GLN A 107 -1.00 -5.88 -14.55
C GLN A 107 -1.09 -6.36 -13.11
N MET A 108 0.04 -6.69 -12.53
CA MET A 108 0.16 -7.18 -11.16
C MET A 108 0.89 -6.15 -10.29
N CYS A 109 0.68 -6.17 -8.98
CA CYS A 109 1.57 -5.47 -8.07
C CYS A 109 2.89 -6.25 -7.85
N GLY A 110 2.90 -7.56 -8.13
CA GLY A 110 4.07 -8.43 -8.14
C GLY A 110 4.53 -8.92 -6.77
N ASP A 111 4.15 -8.23 -5.70
CA ASP A 111 4.43 -8.61 -4.31
C ASP A 111 3.18 -8.45 -3.42
N ALA A 112 2.08 -9.12 -3.77
CA ALA A 112 0.77 -8.97 -3.16
C ALA A 112 0.65 -9.60 -1.75
N HIS A 113 1.67 -9.58 -0.92
CA HIS A 113 1.51 -10.09 0.45
C HIS A 113 0.65 -9.15 1.32
N LEU A 114 0.00 -9.70 2.36
CA LEU A 114 -1.00 -8.98 3.18
C LEU A 114 -0.53 -7.65 3.79
N SER A 115 0.78 -7.46 4.02
CA SER A 115 1.31 -6.20 4.56
C SER A 115 1.49 -5.10 3.50
N ASN A 116 1.32 -5.42 2.21
CA ASN A 116 1.35 -4.46 1.11
C ASN A 116 -0.02 -3.85 0.81
N PHE A 117 -1.01 -4.14 1.65
CA PHE A 117 -2.31 -3.48 1.67
C PHE A 117 -2.40 -2.53 2.86
N GLY A 118 -2.95 -1.35 2.65
CA GLY A 118 -3.01 -0.37 3.72
C GLY A 118 -3.85 0.84 3.42
N ILE A 119 -3.82 1.78 4.36
CA ILE A 119 -4.57 3.04 4.30
C ILE A 119 -3.62 4.16 3.91
N TYR A 120 -4.10 5.06 3.05
CA TYR A 120 -3.46 6.33 2.72
C TYR A 120 -4.53 7.38 2.36
N ALA A 121 -4.12 8.65 2.27
CA ALA A 121 -5.03 9.74 1.90
C ALA A 121 -5.25 9.79 0.39
N SER A 122 -6.50 9.99 -0.04
CA SER A 122 -6.76 10.54 -1.37
C SER A 122 -6.39 12.04 -1.43
N PRO A 123 -6.29 12.63 -2.63
CA PRO A 123 -6.11 14.08 -2.77
C PRO A 123 -7.20 14.89 -2.03
N GLU A 124 -8.44 14.37 -1.99
CA GLU A 124 -9.59 14.96 -1.27
C GLU A 124 -9.56 14.68 0.24
N ARG A 125 -8.45 14.13 0.76
CA ARG A 125 -8.25 13.82 2.19
C ARG A 125 -9.17 12.73 2.74
N THR A 126 -9.74 11.89 1.85
CA THR A 126 -10.50 10.70 2.25
C THR A 126 -9.53 9.54 2.49
N PRO A 127 -9.61 8.83 3.64
CA PRO A 127 -8.79 7.64 3.85
C PRO A 127 -9.29 6.49 2.96
N VAL A 128 -8.41 5.99 2.08
CA VAL A 128 -8.67 4.85 1.20
C VAL A 128 -7.85 3.65 1.62
N PHE A 129 -8.36 2.45 1.36
CA PHE A 129 -7.64 1.19 1.56
C PHE A 129 -7.33 0.60 0.20
N ASP A 130 -6.06 0.46 -0.13
CA ASP A 130 -5.62 -0.09 -1.41
C ASP A 130 -4.23 -0.73 -1.27
N ILE A 131 -3.69 -1.26 -2.37
CA ILE A 131 -2.31 -1.70 -2.48
C ILE A 131 -1.41 -0.46 -2.39
N ASN A 132 -0.36 -0.52 -1.59
CA ASN A 132 0.50 0.63 -1.30
C ASN A 132 1.99 0.40 -1.59
N ASP A 133 2.34 -0.73 -2.20
CA ASP A 133 3.68 -1.05 -2.66
C ASP A 133 3.65 -1.70 -4.06
N PHE A 134 4.39 -1.14 -4.99
CA PHE A 134 4.44 -1.50 -6.40
C PHE A 134 5.88 -1.69 -6.91
N ASP A 135 6.84 -1.91 -6.02
CA ASP A 135 8.25 -2.11 -6.41
C ASP A 135 8.41 -3.24 -7.43
N GLU A 136 7.60 -4.31 -7.30
CA GLU A 136 7.63 -5.49 -8.16
C GLU A 136 6.55 -5.48 -9.26
N THR A 137 5.79 -4.39 -9.41
CA THR A 137 4.69 -4.33 -10.37
C THR A 137 5.15 -4.66 -11.79
N SER A 138 4.38 -5.46 -12.49
CA SER A 138 4.66 -5.85 -13.88
C SER A 138 3.44 -6.54 -14.50
N GLN A 139 3.46 -6.68 -15.81
CA GLN A 139 2.56 -7.61 -16.49
C GLN A 139 3.04 -9.04 -16.26
N GLY A 140 2.11 -9.94 -15.92
CA GLY A 140 2.40 -11.34 -15.69
C GLY A 140 1.13 -12.16 -15.46
N PRO A 141 1.25 -13.47 -15.17
CA PRO A 141 0.11 -14.34 -14.92
C PRO A 141 -0.69 -13.87 -13.71
N TRP A 142 -1.93 -13.43 -13.94
CA TRP A 142 -2.80 -12.81 -12.91
C TRP A 142 -2.85 -13.55 -11.57
N CYS A 143 -2.74 -14.89 -11.60
CA CYS A 143 -2.87 -15.73 -10.42
C CYS A 143 -1.66 -15.65 -9.47
N TRP A 144 -0.51 -15.12 -9.91
CA TRP A 144 0.68 -15.00 -9.08
C TRP A 144 0.44 -14.06 -7.88
N ASP A 145 -0.20 -12.91 -8.12
CA ASP A 145 -0.57 -12.00 -7.03
C ASP A 145 -1.53 -12.67 -6.03
N LEU A 146 -2.54 -13.39 -6.54
CA LEU A 146 -3.49 -14.08 -5.65
C LEU A 146 -2.82 -15.22 -4.87
N LYS A 147 -1.93 -15.99 -5.50
CA LYS A 147 -1.11 -17.03 -4.84
C LYS A 147 -0.23 -16.40 -3.75
N ARG A 148 0.41 -15.25 -4.04
CA ARG A 148 1.23 -14.54 -3.08
C ARG A 148 0.43 -14.01 -1.90
N LEU A 149 -0.75 -13.44 -2.16
CA LEU A 149 -1.65 -12.96 -1.11
C LEU A 149 -2.13 -14.10 -0.20
N THR A 150 -2.65 -15.16 -0.80
CA THR A 150 -3.25 -16.26 -0.03
C THR A 150 -2.21 -17.03 0.80
N THR A 151 -1.01 -17.28 0.26
CA THR A 151 0.11 -17.87 1.02
C THR A 151 0.52 -16.99 2.19
N SER A 152 0.55 -15.67 2.02
CA SER A 152 0.90 -14.73 3.11
C SER A 152 -0.06 -14.82 4.30
N PHE A 153 -1.34 -15.15 4.07
CA PHE A 153 -2.31 -15.40 5.13
C PHE A 153 -2.04 -16.69 5.89
N VAL A 154 -1.60 -17.74 5.21
CA VAL A 154 -1.22 -19.01 5.88
C VAL A 154 -0.02 -18.76 6.80
N LEU A 155 1.05 -18.15 6.29
CA LEU A 155 2.26 -17.87 7.07
C LEU A 155 1.97 -16.94 8.25
N ALA A 156 1.25 -15.84 8.04
CA ALA A 156 0.87 -14.94 9.14
C ALA A 156 -0.04 -15.60 10.18
N ALA A 157 -0.92 -16.50 9.77
CA ALA A 157 -1.77 -17.26 10.68
C ALA A 157 -0.92 -18.23 11.54
N ARG A 158 0.06 -18.89 10.94
CA ARG A 158 0.99 -19.79 11.67
C ARG A 158 1.83 -18.99 12.67
N ASP A 159 2.45 -17.88 12.25
CA ASP A 159 3.22 -16.97 13.12
C ASP A 159 2.41 -16.46 14.32
N ASN A 160 1.10 -16.26 14.14
CA ASN A 160 0.18 -15.76 15.19
C ASN A 160 -0.44 -16.85 16.07
N GLY A 161 -0.10 -18.13 15.86
CA GLY A 161 -0.75 -19.26 16.53
C GLY A 161 -2.22 -19.44 16.12
N GLN A 162 -2.58 -19.05 14.90
CA GLN A 162 -3.92 -19.11 14.31
C GLN A 162 -4.00 -20.07 13.11
N ALA A 163 -3.12 -21.06 13.03
CA ALA A 163 -3.02 -22.00 11.90
C ALA A 163 -4.38 -22.61 11.51
N GLY A 164 -5.25 -22.94 12.48
CA GLY A 164 -6.60 -23.45 12.24
C GLY A 164 -7.56 -22.49 11.53
N ARG A 165 -7.18 -21.22 11.36
CA ARG A 165 -7.95 -20.22 10.59
C ARG A 165 -7.40 -19.98 9.17
N SER A 166 -6.31 -20.63 8.80
CA SER A 166 -5.65 -20.41 7.51
C SER A 166 -6.55 -20.73 6.34
N GLU A 167 -7.23 -21.87 6.34
CA GLU A 167 -8.13 -22.28 5.26
C GLU A 167 -9.27 -21.28 5.07
N GLU A 168 -9.92 -20.87 6.15
CA GLU A 168 -11.01 -19.90 6.12
C GLU A 168 -10.53 -18.56 5.55
N ALA A 169 -9.37 -18.08 5.97
CA ALA A 169 -8.79 -16.83 5.48
C ALA A 169 -8.46 -16.89 3.98
N VAL A 170 -7.83 -17.97 3.52
CA VAL A 170 -7.48 -18.17 2.11
C VAL A 170 -8.73 -18.26 1.23
N ARG A 171 -9.71 -19.09 1.62
CA ARG A 171 -10.97 -19.23 0.87
C ARG A 171 -11.75 -17.93 0.83
N THR A 172 -11.75 -17.18 1.93
CA THR A 172 -12.38 -15.86 2.01
C THR A 172 -11.69 -14.85 1.08
N ALA A 173 -10.36 -14.79 1.07
CA ALA A 173 -9.62 -13.89 0.17
C ALA A 173 -9.90 -14.22 -1.30
N ALA A 174 -9.84 -15.50 -1.68
CA ALA A 174 -10.12 -15.94 -3.05
C ALA A 174 -11.59 -15.69 -3.46
N GLY A 175 -12.53 -15.92 -2.56
CA GLY A 175 -13.95 -15.63 -2.79
C GLY A 175 -14.21 -14.13 -2.96
N ALA A 176 -13.60 -13.29 -2.13
CA ALA A 176 -13.70 -11.85 -2.19
C ALA A 176 -13.08 -11.28 -3.49
N TYR A 177 -11.96 -11.86 -3.95
CA TYR A 177 -11.36 -11.55 -5.24
C TYR A 177 -12.35 -11.78 -6.39
N VAL A 178 -13.01 -12.94 -6.42
CA VAL A 178 -14.02 -13.26 -7.45
C VAL A 178 -15.25 -12.35 -7.34
N ALA A 179 -15.68 -12.03 -6.11
CA ALA A 179 -16.79 -11.10 -5.89
C ALA A 179 -16.49 -9.71 -6.48
N ALA A 180 -15.28 -9.19 -6.26
CA ALA A 180 -14.83 -7.94 -6.84
C ALA A 180 -14.79 -7.98 -8.37
N LEU A 181 -14.24 -9.05 -8.97
CA LEU A 181 -14.24 -9.22 -10.43
C LEU A 181 -15.66 -9.22 -11.01
N ASN A 182 -16.62 -9.90 -10.36
CA ASN A 182 -18.02 -9.93 -10.82
C ASN A 182 -18.68 -8.54 -10.70
N GLU A 183 -18.45 -7.81 -9.60
CA GLU A 183 -18.95 -6.44 -9.45
C GLU A 183 -18.40 -5.54 -10.55
N MET A 184 -17.10 -5.60 -10.79
CA MET A 184 -16.42 -4.77 -11.80
C MET A 184 -16.81 -5.14 -13.22
N ALA A 185 -17.09 -6.41 -13.50
CA ALA A 185 -17.55 -6.87 -14.81
C ALA A 185 -18.91 -6.27 -15.19
N GLY A 186 -19.76 -5.97 -14.22
CA GLY A 186 -21.04 -5.29 -14.44
C GLY A 186 -20.96 -3.77 -14.66
N LEU A 187 -19.75 -3.17 -14.61
CA LEU A 187 -19.53 -1.73 -14.71
C LEU A 187 -18.85 -1.36 -16.04
N GLY A 188 -19.12 -0.16 -16.54
CA GLY A 188 -18.37 0.44 -17.63
C GLY A 188 -16.91 0.76 -17.25
N TRP A 189 -16.05 0.95 -18.25
CA TRP A 189 -14.61 1.25 -18.02
C TRP A 189 -14.37 2.43 -17.09
N LEU A 190 -15.10 3.53 -17.29
CA LEU A 190 -14.96 4.74 -16.48
C LEU A 190 -15.36 4.50 -15.02
N GLU A 191 -16.47 3.78 -14.81
CA GLU A 191 -16.95 3.45 -13.47
C GLU A 191 -16.00 2.51 -12.73
N ARG A 192 -15.40 1.52 -13.45
CA ARG A 192 -14.34 0.64 -12.91
C ARG A 192 -13.16 1.47 -12.41
N HIS A 193 -12.74 2.47 -13.20
CA HIS A 193 -11.60 3.32 -12.85
C HIS A 193 -11.83 4.13 -11.59
N HIS A 194 -13.06 4.60 -11.37
CA HIS A 194 -13.41 5.39 -10.19
C HIS A 194 -13.79 4.56 -8.95
N ARG A 195 -13.90 3.22 -9.11
CA ARG A 195 -14.25 2.36 -7.98
C ARG A 195 -13.11 2.25 -6.99
N MET A 196 -13.31 2.72 -5.75
CA MET A 196 -12.32 2.66 -4.67
C MET A 196 -12.91 2.06 -3.39
N VAL A 197 -12.03 1.59 -2.50
CA VAL A 197 -12.39 1.11 -1.17
C VAL A 197 -12.12 2.21 -0.14
N ARG A 198 -13.16 2.77 0.44
CA ARG A 198 -13.01 3.67 1.59
C ARG A 198 -12.50 2.89 2.79
N ALA A 199 -11.54 3.46 3.52
CA ALA A 199 -10.95 2.78 4.67
C ALA A 199 -11.92 2.65 5.86
N ASP A 200 -12.85 3.60 5.99
CA ASP A 200 -13.82 3.74 7.08
C ASP A 200 -15.18 3.07 6.79
N ALA A 201 -15.36 2.46 5.63
CA ALA A 201 -16.61 1.84 5.21
C ALA A 201 -16.48 0.32 4.98
N PRO A 202 -17.58 -0.45 5.04
CA PRO A 202 -17.60 -1.83 4.58
C PRO A 202 -17.17 -1.92 3.10
N VAL A 203 -16.41 -2.97 2.79
CA VAL A 203 -15.76 -3.11 1.46
C VAL A 203 -16.77 -3.38 0.35
N ALA A 204 -17.85 -4.11 0.66
CA ALA A 204 -18.91 -4.42 -0.30
C ALA A 204 -20.29 -4.34 0.36
N ARG A 205 -21.34 -4.13 -0.47
CA ARG A 205 -22.73 -4.19 0.01
C ARG A 205 -23.03 -5.60 0.55
N GLY A 206 -23.61 -5.67 1.75
CA GLY A 206 -23.99 -6.95 2.38
C GLY A 206 -22.91 -7.62 3.24
N VAL A 207 -21.68 -7.09 3.28
CA VAL A 207 -20.66 -7.59 4.20
C VAL A 207 -20.81 -6.91 5.55
N VAL A 208 -21.28 -7.67 6.53
CA VAL A 208 -21.37 -7.21 7.93
C VAL A 208 -20.03 -7.50 8.61
N TRP A 209 -19.31 -6.47 9.00
CA TRP A 209 -18.14 -6.63 9.84
C TRP A 209 -18.55 -7.04 11.25
N THR A 210 -17.86 -8.01 11.81
CA THR A 210 -18.01 -8.31 13.24
C THR A 210 -17.57 -7.10 14.06
N GLY A 211 -18.13 -6.89 15.24
CA GLY A 211 -17.77 -5.76 16.12
C GLY A 211 -16.27 -5.66 16.38
N LYS A 212 -15.56 -6.81 16.47
CA LYS A 212 -14.09 -6.85 16.62
C LYS A 212 -13.36 -6.30 15.40
N MET A 213 -13.78 -6.65 14.18
CA MET A 213 -13.16 -6.14 12.96
C MET A 213 -13.43 -4.64 12.80
N THR A 214 -14.63 -4.19 13.07
CA THR A 214 -14.99 -2.77 13.07
C THR A 214 -14.10 -1.97 14.03
N ALA A 215 -13.88 -2.48 15.25
CA ALA A 215 -13.02 -1.82 16.24
C ALA A 215 -11.56 -1.71 15.76
N ILE A 216 -11.00 -2.78 15.17
CA ILE A 216 -9.64 -2.78 14.63
C ILE A 216 -9.51 -1.78 13.48
N VAL A 217 -10.45 -1.80 12.54
CA VAL A 217 -10.46 -0.87 11.40
C VAL A 217 -10.55 0.56 11.89
N ASN A 218 -11.49 0.87 12.78
CA ASN A 218 -11.65 2.22 13.33
C ASN A 218 -10.39 2.69 14.07
N GLN A 219 -9.70 1.80 14.80
CA GLN A 219 -8.44 2.14 15.45
C GLN A 219 -7.34 2.47 14.42
N VAL A 220 -7.21 1.68 13.35
CA VAL A 220 -6.20 1.93 12.29
C VAL A 220 -6.52 3.20 11.53
N VAL A 221 -7.79 3.40 11.14
CA VAL A 221 -8.27 4.62 10.46
C VAL A 221 -8.02 5.85 11.32
N SER A 222 -8.42 5.83 12.60
CA SER A 222 -8.23 6.94 13.52
C SER A 222 -6.76 7.32 13.70
N LYS A 223 -5.87 6.33 13.74
CA LYS A 223 -4.42 6.56 13.76
C LYS A 223 -3.91 7.11 12.43
N ALA A 224 -4.38 6.56 11.31
CA ALA A 224 -3.98 7.00 9.97
C ALA A 224 -4.37 8.47 9.73
N VAL A 225 -5.62 8.85 9.99
CA VAL A 225 -6.12 10.22 9.82
C VAL A 225 -5.32 11.25 10.64
N LYS A 226 -4.82 10.86 11.80
CA LYS A 226 -3.95 11.73 12.62
C LYS A 226 -2.52 11.88 12.06
N ARG A 227 -2.06 10.96 11.21
CA ARG A 227 -0.74 10.98 10.59
C ARG A 227 -0.74 11.82 9.31
N THR A 228 -1.15 13.08 9.44
CA THR A 228 -1.14 14.07 8.36
C THR A 228 0.28 14.42 7.92
N GLN A 229 0.40 15.18 6.82
CA GLN A 229 1.67 15.76 6.37
C GLN A 229 2.37 16.51 7.52
N ALA A 230 1.66 17.36 8.26
CA ALA A 230 2.21 18.12 9.38
C ALA A 230 2.75 17.20 10.52
N TRP A 231 2.04 16.09 10.79
CA TRP A 231 2.53 15.09 11.76
C TRP A 231 3.80 14.39 11.23
N THR A 232 3.81 14.05 9.93
CA THR A 232 4.96 13.39 9.30
C THR A 232 6.18 14.30 9.33
N VAL A 233 6.01 15.57 8.96
CA VAL A 233 7.05 16.61 9.09
C VAL A 233 7.56 16.66 10.53
N GLY A 234 6.70 16.85 11.53
CA GLY A 234 7.11 16.92 12.94
C GLY A 234 7.83 15.67 13.46
N LYS A 235 7.56 14.49 12.87
CA LYS A 235 8.27 13.26 13.19
C LYS A 235 9.68 13.20 12.61
N TYR A 236 9.85 13.66 11.37
CA TYR A 236 11.08 13.48 10.61
C TYR A 236 11.97 14.72 10.57
N THR A 237 11.54 15.84 11.15
CA THR A 237 12.32 17.08 11.18
C THR A 237 12.57 17.58 12.60
N GLU A 238 13.60 18.38 12.75
CA GLU A 238 13.95 19.15 13.93
C GLU A 238 14.46 20.53 13.50
N VAL A 239 14.57 21.46 14.46
CA VAL A 239 15.11 22.80 14.20
C VAL A 239 16.54 22.84 14.69
N VAL A 240 17.48 23.08 13.78
CA VAL A 240 18.90 23.25 14.05
C VAL A 240 19.29 24.66 13.58
N ASP A 241 19.88 25.46 14.46
CA ASP A 241 20.27 26.86 14.20
C ASP A 241 19.15 27.71 13.57
N GLY A 242 17.93 27.52 14.06
CA GLY A 242 16.75 28.22 13.59
C GLY A 242 16.20 27.78 12.23
N ALA A 243 16.80 26.79 11.57
CA ALA A 243 16.35 26.21 10.29
C ALA A 243 15.82 24.77 10.47
N PRO A 244 14.78 24.34 9.71
CA PRO A 244 14.33 22.97 9.73
C PRO A 244 15.37 22.07 9.06
N ARG A 245 15.63 20.91 9.69
CA ARG A 245 16.51 19.85 9.20
C ARG A 245 15.85 18.50 9.35
N LEU A 246 16.30 17.52 8.57
CA LEU A 246 15.90 16.12 8.76
C LEU A 246 16.56 15.56 10.02
N ARG A 247 15.75 14.89 10.84
CA ARG A 247 16.25 14.20 12.04
C ARG A 247 17.06 12.98 11.62
N ILE A 248 18.32 12.92 12.05
CA ILE A 248 19.21 11.79 11.81
C ILE A 248 19.03 10.77 12.93
N ASP A 249 18.74 9.52 12.58
CA ASP A 249 18.44 8.40 13.49
C ASP A 249 19.01 7.09 12.90
N PRO A 250 20.33 6.86 13.01
CA PRO A 250 20.96 5.66 12.46
C PRO A 250 20.49 4.38 13.17
N PRO A 251 20.39 3.25 12.45
CA PRO A 251 20.67 3.06 11.04
C PRO A 251 19.49 3.40 10.10
N VAL A 252 18.38 3.92 10.62
CA VAL A 252 17.12 4.12 9.88
C VAL A 252 17.18 5.36 9.01
N ILE A 253 17.73 6.45 9.53
CA ILE A 253 17.93 7.71 8.79
C ILE A 253 19.36 8.16 9.01
N THR A 254 20.10 8.32 7.90
CA THR A 254 21.51 8.70 7.92
C THR A 254 21.76 9.93 7.07
N ALA A 255 22.71 10.76 7.50
CA ALA A 255 23.15 11.91 6.72
C ALA A 255 23.77 11.46 5.39
N VAL A 256 23.62 12.26 4.36
CA VAL A 256 24.28 12.06 3.06
C VAL A 256 25.38 13.12 2.84
N SER A 257 26.34 12.79 1.96
CA SER A 257 27.36 13.77 1.56
C SER A 257 26.72 14.95 0.82
N ARG A 258 27.39 16.12 0.84
CA ARG A 258 26.96 17.30 0.05
C ARG A 258 26.82 16.97 -1.43
N ARG A 259 27.72 16.13 -1.99
CA ARG A 259 27.67 15.67 -3.38
C ARG A 259 26.39 14.84 -3.64
N THR A 260 26.06 13.92 -2.76
CA THR A 260 24.82 13.11 -2.86
C THR A 260 23.58 13.99 -2.75
N ALA A 261 23.54 14.91 -1.78
CA ALA A 261 22.42 15.83 -1.62
C ALA A 261 22.21 16.70 -2.88
N ALA A 262 23.28 17.25 -3.46
CA ALA A 262 23.22 18.01 -4.70
C ALA A 262 22.72 17.15 -5.88
N ALA A 263 23.18 15.90 -6.00
CA ALA A 263 22.75 15.00 -7.06
C ALA A 263 21.26 14.61 -6.93
N VAL A 264 20.78 14.32 -5.71
CA VAL A 264 19.35 14.07 -5.45
C VAL A 264 18.52 15.32 -5.77
N THR A 265 18.97 16.49 -5.37
CA THR A 265 18.29 17.75 -5.69
C THR A 265 18.22 17.98 -7.20
N ALA A 266 19.30 17.74 -7.93
CA ALA A 266 19.33 17.87 -9.40
C ALA A 266 18.38 16.87 -10.08
N SER A 267 18.21 15.67 -9.54
CA SER A 267 17.30 14.65 -10.07
C SER A 267 15.82 15.04 -9.97
N LEU A 268 15.47 16.04 -9.17
CA LEU A 268 14.08 16.53 -9.08
C LEU A 268 13.66 17.30 -10.35
N ARG A 269 14.60 17.78 -11.17
CA ARG A 269 14.24 18.44 -12.44
C ARG A 269 13.59 17.45 -13.44
N PRO A 270 14.23 16.32 -13.84
CA PRO A 270 13.57 15.34 -14.68
C PRO A 270 12.35 14.70 -14.01
N TYR A 271 12.31 14.60 -12.66
CA TYR A 271 11.09 14.19 -11.97
C TYR A 271 9.91 15.14 -12.27
N LEU A 272 10.12 16.47 -12.22
CA LEU A 272 9.06 17.43 -12.56
C LEU A 272 8.56 17.24 -14.00
N GLU A 273 9.41 16.83 -14.93
CA GLU A 273 9.03 16.54 -16.32
C GLU A 273 8.12 15.30 -16.42
N SER A 274 8.22 14.36 -15.48
CA SER A 274 7.34 13.19 -15.40
C SER A 274 5.93 13.49 -14.86
N LEU A 275 5.71 14.67 -14.26
CA LEU A 275 4.43 15.09 -13.72
C LEU A 275 3.59 15.86 -14.76
N SER A 276 2.26 15.80 -14.64
CA SER A 276 1.38 16.70 -15.39
C SER A 276 1.63 18.17 -15.04
N ALA A 277 1.29 19.08 -15.93
CA ALA A 277 1.45 20.52 -15.71
C ALA A 277 0.76 21.03 -14.43
N GLU A 278 -0.43 20.51 -14.14
CA GLU A 278 -1.20 20.78 -12.92
C GLU A 278 -0.41 20.37 -11.67
N ARG A 279 0.13 19.14 -11.64
CA ARG A 279 0.89 18.62 -10.48
C ARG A 279 2.20 19.35 -10.28
N ARG A 280 2.88 19.77 -11.37
CA ARG A 280 4.06 20.65 -11.29
C ARG A 280 3.74 21.99 -10.63
N ALA A 281 2.54 22.54 -10.90
CA ALA A 281 2.14 23.82 -10.31
C ALA A 281 2.09 23.78 -8.78
N TYR A 282 1.76 22.63 -8.17
CA TYR A 282 1.79 22.48 -6.71
C TYR A 282 3.19 22.59 -6.11
N LEU A 283 4.22 22.22 -6.88
CA LEU A 283 5.61 22.24 -6.42
C LEU A 283 6.36 23.54 -6.75
N ARG A 284 5.75 24.46 -7.52
CA ARG A 284 6.40 25.68 -8.03
C ARG A 284 7.01 26.58 -6.94
N GLY A 285 6.37 26.64 -5.77
CA GLY A 285 6.81 27.47 -4.64
C GLY A 285 7.79 26.79 -3.69
N TYR A 286 8.12 25.51 -3.92
CA TYR A 286 8.97 24.75 -3.02
C TYR A 286 10.44 24.77 -3.42
N HIS A 287 11.33 24.79 -2.42
CA HIS A 287 12.77 24.59 -2.60
C HIS A 287 13.28 23.52 -1.65
N VAL A 288 14.37 22.84 -2.02
CA VAL A 288 15.00 21.80 -1.20
C VAL A 288 15.77 22.44 -0.04
N VAL A 289 15.50 21.97 1.16
CA VAL A 289 16.17 22.40 2.40
C VAL A 289 17.16 21.36 2.88
N ASP A 290 16.79 20.07 2.81
CA ASP A 290 17.64 19.02 3.34
C ASP A 290 17.36 17.67 2.64
N VAL A 291 18.37 16.77 2.65
CA VAL A 291 18.31 15.43 2.06
C VAL A 291 18.96 14.45 3.02
N ALA A 292 18.32 13.31 3.27
CA ALA A 292 18.87 12.22 4.05
C ALA A 292 18.59 10.87 3.37
N HIS A 293 19.43 9.88 3.63
CA HIS A 293 19.16 8.47 3.25
C HIS A 293 18.25 7.83 4.29
N LYS A 294 17.31 6.99 3.84
CA LYS A 294 16.33 6.33 4.71
C LYS A 294 16.19 4.86 4.39
N VAL A 295 16.38 4.01 5.38
CA VAL A 295 16.17 2.55 5.29
C VAL A 295 14.72 2.19 5.58
N VAL A 296 14.03 1.58 4.61
CA VAL A 296 12.61 1.21 4.72
C VAL A 296 12.36 -0.28 4.51
N GLY A 297 11.30 -0.78 5.19
CA GLY A 297 10.75 -2.11 4.95
C GLY A 297 11.63 -3.29 5.35
N VAL A 298 11.37 -4.42 4.69
CA VAL A 298 12.17 -5.66 4.73
C VAL A 298 12.71 -5.93 3.33
N GLY A 299 11.84 -6.03 2.34
CA GLY A 299 12.18 -6.27 0.94
C GLY A 299 13.08 -5.20 0.33
N SER A 300 12.84 -3.91 0.65
CA SER A 300 13.58 -2.77 0.10
C SER A 300 14.84 -2.38 0.88
N VAL A 301 15.26 -3.14 1.91
CA VAL A 301 16.52 -2.83 2.63
C VAL A 301 17.70 -2.99 1.68
N GLY A 302 18.55 -1.96 1.63
CA GLY A 302 19.75 -1.93 0.79
C GLY A 302 19.57 -1.26 -0.57
N THR A 303 18.35 -0.94 -1.00
CA THR A 303 18.13 -0.02 -2.13
C THR A 303 18.42 1.43 -1.71
N TYR A 304 18.71 2.29 -2.68
CA TYR A 304 18.87 3.71 -2.40
C TYR A 304 17.49 4.36 -2.21
N ASP A 305 17.24 4.88 -1.01
CA ASP A 305 16.00 5.55 -0.64
C ASP A 305 16.34 6.86 0.07
N TYR A 306 15.95 7.97 -0.50
CA TYR A 306 16.20 9.29 0.05
C TYR A 306 14.90 9.95 0.48
N ILE A 307 14.96 10.70 1.58
CA ILE A 307 13.94 11.67 1.95
C ILE A 307 14.44 13.06 1.65
N VAL A 308 13.59 13.88 1.04
CA VAL A 308 13.87 15.25 0.65
C VAL A 308 12.91 16.16 1.39
N LEU A 309 13.44 17.06 2.20
CA LEU A 309 12.67 18.12 2.85
C LEU A 309 12.58 19.32 1.92
N LEU A 310 11.37 19.66 1.57
CA LEU A 310 11.02 20.84 0.79
C LEU A 310 10.34 21.87 1.69
N MET A 311 10.61 23.15 1.44
CA MET A 311 9.94 24.28 2.07
C MET A 311 9.33 25.18 1.01
N GLY A 312 8.07 25.52 1.21
CA GLY A 312 7.29 26.45 0.41
C GLY A 312 7.22 27.84 1.04
N ASP A 313 6.04 28.43 1.09
CA ASP A 313 5.81 29.76 1.64
C ASP A 313 5.78 29.75 3.19
N GLY A 314 6.93 30.01 3.78
CA GLY A 314 7.11 30.11 5.20
C GLY A 314 7.31 28.77 5.93
N ARG A 315 7.66 28.86 7.24
CA ARG A 315 8.10 27.71 8.07
C ARG A 315 7.06 26.62 8.30
N ARG A 316 5.78 26.85 8.01
CA ARG A 316 4.71 25.88 8.19
C ARG A 316 4.40 25.09 6.92
N ASP A 317 4.88 25.57 5.76
CA ASP A 317 4.66 24.94 4.47
C ASP A 317 5.85 24.03 4.13
N GLN A 318 5.85 22.84 4.69
CA GLN A 318 6.89 21.84 4.50
C GLN A 318 6.29 20.60 3.84
N LEU A 319 7.03 20.03 2.89
CA LEU A 319 6.68 18.81 2.19
C LEU A 319 7.86 17.83 2.26
N LEU A 320 7.57 16.57 2.55
CA LEU A 320 8.55 15.49 2.49
C LEU A 320 8.28 14.61 1.28
N LEU A 321 9.25 14.53 0.37
CA LEU A 321 9.25 13.56 -0.71
C LEU A 321 10.17 12.38 -0.38
N GLN A 322 9.80 11.21 -0.87
CA GLN A 322 10.63 10.01 -0.90
C GLN A 322 11.10 9.79 -2.33
N VAL A 323 12.41 9.66 -2.53
CA VAL A 323 13.05 9.31 -3.81
C VAL A 323 13.62 7.93 -3.65
N LYS A 324 12.92 6.91 -4.17
CA LYS A 324 13.22 5.50 -3.94
C LYS A 324 13.67 4.82 -5.22
N GLU A 325 14.80 4.10 -5.14
CA GLU A 325 15.30 3.30 -6.25
C GLU A 325 14.30 2.24 -6.67
N ALA A 326 14.14 2.07 -7.97
CA ALA A 326 13.40 0.99 -8.59
C ALA A 326 14.36 0.06 -9.34
N GLU A 327 14.23 -1.23 -9.09
CA GLU A 327 15.03 -2.29 -9.70
C GLU A 327 14.22 -3.05 -10.75
N LEU A 328 14.81 -4.02 -11.42
CA LEU A 328 14.10 -4.95 -12.30
C LEU A 328 13.09 -5.75 -11.45
N SER A 329 11.86 -5.88 -11.94
CA SER A 329 10.81 -6.64 -11.26
C SER A 329 11.15 -8.12 -11.16
N ALA A 330 10.91 -8.71 -9.99
CA ALA A 330 10.99 -10.16 -9.78
C ALA A 330 10.13 -10.94 -10.79
N VAL A 331 8.96 -10.41 -11.16
CA VAL A 331 8.08 -11.01 -12.16
C VAL A 331 8.75 -11.05 -13.54
N LYS A 332 9.35 -9.95 -13.98
CA LYS A 332 10.05 -9.89 -15.29
C LYS A 332 11.28 -10.78 -15.32
N THR A 333 12.04 -10.81 -14.23
CA THR A 333 13.18 -11.72 -14.07
C THR A 333 12.74 -13.18 -14.20
N ALA A 334 11.66 -13.57 -13.52
CA ALA A 334 11.15 -14.94 -13.55
C ALA A 334 10.58 -15.37 -14.92
N LEU A 335 10.01 -14.42 -15.67
CA LEU A 335 9.49 -14.67 -17.00
C LEU A 335 10.57 -14.60 -18.12
N GLY A 336 11.81 -14.20 -17.78
CA GLY A 336 12.87 -13.98 -18.76
C GLY A 336 12.57 -12.85 -19.75
N GLU A 337 11.69 -11.91 -19.37
CA GLU A 337 11.23 -10.85 -20.24
C GLU A 337 12.02 -9.54 -20.04
N ARG A 338 12.30 -8.85 -21.15
CA ARG A 338 12.95 -7.54 -21.10
C ARG A 338 11.98 -6.46 -20.63
N PRO A 339 12.44 -5.50 -19.78
CA PRO A 339 11.63 -4.36 -19.40
C PRO A 339 11.39 -3.44 -20.61
N ARG A 340 10.17 -2.92 -20.75
CA ARG A 340 9.79 -1.97 -21.81
C ARG A 340 9.83 -0.52 -21.34
N LEU A 341 9.68 -0.28 -20.04
CA LEU A 341 9.72 1.02 -19.38
C LEU A 341 10.97 1.10 -18.48
N ALA A 342 11.44 2.31 -18.22
CA ALA A 342 12.40 2.54 -17.16
C ALA A 342 11.82 2.03 -15.82
N TYR A 343 12.66 1.52 -14.91
CA TYR A 343 12.16 0.83 -13.71
C TYR A 343 11.30 1.75 -12.83
N GLY A 344 11.69 3.02 -12.65
CA GLY A 344 10.89 4.00 -11.91
C GLY A 344 9.56 4.32 -12.58
N GLU A 345 9.57 4.49 -13.91
CA GLU A 345 8.37 4.69 -14.72
C GLU A 345 7.41 3.49 -14.60
N ARG A 346 7.93 2.25 -14.66
CA ARG A 346 7.16 1.04 -14.46
C ARG A 346 6.40 1.03 -13.13
N VAL A 347 7.06 1.42 -12.04
CA VAL A 347 6.44 1.50 -10.70
C VAL A 347 5.31 2.51 -10.69
N VAL A 348 5.52 3.68 -11.28
CA VAL A 348 4.53 4.77 -11.34
C VAL A 348 3.33 4.37 -12.19
N VAL A 349 3.57 3.87 -13.40
CA VAL A 349 2.51 3.44 -14.32
C VAL A 349 1.70 2.29 -13.74
N GLY A 350 2.35 1.28 -13.14
CA GLY A 350 1.66 0.19 -12.48
C GLY A 350 0.79 0.66 -11.31
N SER A 351 1.27 1.63 -10.53
CA SER A 351 0.48 2.25 -9.46
C SER A 351 -0.74 2.98 -10.02
N TRP A 352 -0.58 3.78 -11.08
CA TRP A 352 -1.70 4.51 -11.70
C TRP A 352 -2.78 3.59 -12.27
N LEU A 353 -2.37 2.44 -12.82
CA LEU A 353 -3.31 1.47 -13.40
C LEU A 353 -4.09 0.70 -12.35
N MET A 354 -3.44 0.35 -11.24
CA MET A 354 -4.00 -0.59 -10.27
C MET A 354 -4.67 0.10 -9.07
N GLN A 355 -4.18 1.27 -8.65
CA GLN A 355 -4.80 2.00 -7.54
C GLN A 355 -6.07 2.74 -7.98
N GLY A 356 -7.07 2.77 -7.12
CA GLY A 356 -8.26 3.60 -7.33
C GLY A 356 -7.96 5.10 -7.28
N ILE A 357 -6.99 5.47 -6.46
CA ILE A 357 -6.46 6.83 -6.33
C ILE A 357 -4.97 6.75 -6.06
N SER A 358 -4.18 7.52 -6.78
CA SER A 358 -2.72 7.59 -6.61
C SER A 358 -2.29 8.90 -5.95
N ASP A 359 -1.10 8.87 -5.36
CA ASP A 359 -0.42 10.05 -4.84
C ASP A 359 -0.24 11.11 -5.96
N PRO A 360 -0.66 12.38 -5.75
CA PRO A 360 -0.49 13.44 -6.74
C PRO A 360 0.96 13.75 -7.08
N PHE A 361 1.91 13.44 -6.19
CA PHE A 361 3.34 13.64 -6.37
C PHE A 361 4.06 12.41 -6.93
N LEU A 362 3.32 11.37 -7.33
CA LEU A 362 3.91 10.16 -7.89
C LEU A 362 4.47 10.44 -9.30
N GLY A 363 5.77 10.27 -9.47
CA GLY A 363 6.51 10.43 -10.70
C GLY A 363 7.85 9.69 -10.65
N TRP A 364 8.69 9.84 -11.66
CA TRP A 364 9.96 9.11 -11.76
C TRP A 364 11.12 10.00 -12.17
N THR A 365 12.32 9.52 -11.93
CA THR A 365 13.56 10.18 -12.25
C THR A 365 14.71 9.20 -12.43
N GLN A 366 15.88 9.74 -12.77
CA GLN A 366 17.14 9.01 -12.82
C GLN A 366 18.19 9.73 -11.97
N LEU A 367 19.04 8.92 -11.30
CA LEU A 367 20.15 9.42 -10.49
C LEU A 367 21.34 8.46 -10.63
N HIS A 368 22.49 8.95 -11.07
CA HIS A 368 23.71 8.15 -11.26
C HIS A 368 23.51 6.88 -12.10
N GLY A 369 22.73 6.96 -13.19
CA GLY A 369 22.43 5.83 -14.07
C GLY A 369 21.45 4.81 -13.50
N ARG A 370 20.90 5.04 -12.29
CA ARG A 370 19.87 4.22 -11.67
C ARG A 370 18.50 4.88 -11.82
N SER A 371 17.47 4.07 -11.82
CA SER A 371 16.07 4.50 -11.97
C SER A 371 15.40 4.67 -10.61
N PHE A 372 14.64 5.73 -10.43
CA PHE A 372 13.94 6.04 -9.18
C PHE A 372 12.50 6.43 -9.46
N TYR A 373 11.64 6.19 -8.49
CA TYR A 373 10.33 6.83 -8.41
C TYR A 373 10.27 7.77 -7.21
N VAL A 374 9.43 8.78 -7.32
CA VAL A 374 9.25 9.84 -6.31
C VAL A 374 7.80 9.85 -5.88
N ARG A 375 7.57 9.95 -4.58
CA ARG A 375 6.23 10.05 -3.99
C ARG A 375 6.26 10.88 -2.72
N GLN A 376 5.08 11.29 -2.25
CA GLN A 376 4.97 11.89 -0.92
C GLN A 376 5.34 10.89 0.18
N LEU A 377 6.14 11.34 1.15
CA LEU A 377 6.49 10.50 2.29
C LEU A 377 5.32 10.47 3.28
N LYS A 378 4.57 9.37 3.32
CA LYS A 378 3.53 9.07 4.33
C LYS A 378 2.53 10.21 4.58
N ASP A 379 1.37 10.14 3.94
CA ASP A 379 0.22 10.97 4.26
C ASP A 379 -0.97 10.08 4.64
N MET A 380 -1.48 10.22 5.85
CA MET A 380 -2.51 9.36 6.47
C MET A 380 -2.19 7.86 6.35
N LYS A 381 -0.91 7.48 6.30
CA LYS A 381 -0.50 6.10 6.09
C LYS A 381 -0.80 5.25 7.33
N GLY A 382 -1.58 4.18 7.12
CA GLY A 382 -1.91 3.18 8.12
C GLY A 382 -1.80 1.78 7.54
N SER A 383 -1.33 0.83 8.34
CA SER A 383 -1.31 -0.61 8.02
C SER A 383 -1.80 -1.40 9.21
N HIS A 384 -2.38 -2.56 8.94
CA HIS A 384 -2.67 -3.52 9.98
C HIS A 384 -1.37 -4.21 10.40
N ASP A 385 -1.19 -4.37 11.70
CA ASP A 385 -0.12 -5.18 12.24
C ASP A 385 -0.50 -6.66 12.11
N PRO A 386 0.24 -7.46 11.34
CA PRO A 386 -0.08 -8.88 11.15
C PRO A 386 -0.19 -9.63 12.47
N ALA A 387 0.63 -9.32 13.46
CA ALA A 387 0.62 -9.97 14.77
C ALA A 387 -0.70 -9.78 15.56
N ARG A 388 -1.47 -8.74 15.21
CA ARG A 388 -2.77 -8.44 15.82
C ARG A 388 -3.96 -9.02 15.09
N LEU A 389 -3.74 -9.60 13.91
CA LEU A 389 -4.81 -10.21 13.11
C LEU A 389 -5.11 -11.62 13.62
N LYS A 390 -6.06 -11.73 14.54
CA LYS A 390 -6.47 -13.00 15.17
C LYS A 390 -7.97 -13.25 14.99
N GLY A 391 -8.36 -14.53 14.89
CA GLY A 391 -9.75 -14.95 14.78
C GLY A 391 -10.48 -14.32 13.59
N SER A 392 -11.65 -13.76 13.82
CA SER A 392 -12.48 -13.12 12.77
C SER A 392 -11.82 -11.89 12.13
N ALA A 393 -10.85 -11.24 12.82
CA ALA A 393 -10.11 -10.10 12.25
C ALA A 393 -9.17 -10.54 11.13
N LEU A 394 -8.54 -11.72 11.23
CA LEU A 394 -7.71 -12.28 10.17
C LEU A 394 -8.57 -12.55 8.91
N VAL A 395 -9.71 -13.20 9.10
CA VAL A 395 -10.64 -13.54 8.01
C VAL A 395 -11.23 -12.27 7.36
N GLY A 396 -11.65 -11.31 8.16
CA GLY A 396 -12.15 -10.02 7.65
C GLY A 396 -11.09 -9.23 6.88
N TYR A 397 -9.84 -9.27 7.32
CA TYR A 397 -8.73 -8.64 6.61
C TYR A 397 -8.43 -9.38 5.29
N ALA A 398 -8.49 -10.72 5.30
CA ALA A 398 -8.34 -11.54 4.10
C ALA A 398 -9.41 -11.20 3.04
N TYR A 399 -10.67 -11.04 3.45
CA TYR A 399 -11.73 -10.54 2.57
C TYR A 399 -11.35 -9.19 1.95
N ARG A 400 -10.91 -8.25 2.78
CA ARG A 400 -10.58 -6.89 2.33
C ARG A 400 -9.44 -6.87 1.31
N CYS A 401 -8.37 -7.60 1.59
CA CYS A 401 -7.23 -7.69 0.67
C CYS A 401 -7.60 -8.39 -0.64
N GLY A 402 -8.31 -9.51 -0.58
CA GLY A 402 -8.76 -10.24 -1.78
C GLY A 402 -9.68 -9.39 -2.66
N TYR A 403 -10.65 -8.70 -2.06
CA TYR A 403 -11.55 -7.80 -2.78
C TYR A 403 -10.80 -6.64 -3.43
N THR A 404 -9.89 -5.98 -2.69
CA THR A 404 -9.07 -4.88 -3.20
C THR A 404 -8.18 -5.33 -4.36
N LEU A 405 -7.58 -6.53 -4.28
CA LEU A 405 -6.79 -7.10 -5.37
C LEU A 405 -7.65 -7.33 -6.63
N GLY A 406 -8.88 -7.83 -6.45
CA GLY A 406 -9.83 -8.01 -7.57
C GLY A 406 -10.21 -6.69 -8.23
N LEU A 407 -10.42 -5.63 -7.46
CA LEU A 407 -10.63 -4.28 -8.01
C LEU A 407 -9.41 -3.78 -8.78
N ALA A 408 -8.20 -3.96 -8.23
CA ALA A 408 -6.95 -3.53 -8.84
C ALA A 408 -6.72 -4.21 -10.20
N HIS A 409 -6.87 -5.53 -10.27
CA HIS A 409 -6.76 -6.28 -11.53
C HIS A 409 -7.84 -5.88 -12.54
N SER A 410 -9.05 -5.54 -12.09
CA SER A 410 -10.15 -5.11 -12.97
C SER A 410 -9.98 -3.68 -13.48
N ARG A 411 -9.33 -2.79 -12.73
CA ARG A 411 -8.98 -1.43 -13.21
C ARG A 411 -7.88 -1.47 -14.25
N ALA A 412 -6.89 -2.33 -14.02
CA ALA A 412 -5.70 -2.44 -14.86
C ALA A 412 -5.89 -3.38 -16.07
N GLY A 413 -7.05 -4.02 -16.21
CA GLY A 413 -7.34 -4.97 -17.27
C GLY A 413 -8.83 -5.25 -17.42
N ASP A 414 -9.19 -6.32 -18.10
CA ASP A 414 -10.58 -6.73 -18.25
C ASP A 414 -10.91 -7.94 -17.37
N PRO A 415 -11.86 -7.84 -16.43
CA PRO A 415 -12.22 -8.94 -15.53
C PRO A 415 -12.83 -10.13 -16.25
N HIS A 416 -13.40 -9.95 -17.45
CA HIS A 416 -14.12 -11.02 -18.16
C HIS A 416 -13.21 -12.19 -18.57
N PHE A 417 -11.94 -11.94 -18.93
CA PHE A 417 -10.97 -13.00 -19.21
C PHE A 417 -10.73 -13.88 -17.97
N ILE A 418 -10.49 -13.23 -16.82
CA ILE A 418 -10.23 -13.96 -15.57
C ILE A 418 -11.50 -14.71 -15.14
N LEU A 419 -12.68 -14.07 -15.20
CA LEU A 419 -13.96 -14.70 -14.89
C LEU A 419 -14.28 -15.86 -15.81
N GLY A 420 -13.93 -15.78 -17.10
CA GLY A 420 -14.03 -16.89 -18.05
C GLY A 420 -13.28 -18.12 -17.55
N TYR A 421 -12.05 -17.94 -17.08
CA TYR A 421 -11.24 -19.02 -16.52
C TYR A 421 -11.80 -19.51 -15.17
N VAL A 422 -12.08 -18.60 -14.23
CA VAL A 422 -12.46 -18.91 -12.86
C VAL A 422 -13.86 -19.53 -12.76
N GLY A 423 -14.82 -19.07 -13.57
CA GLY A 423 -16.23 -19.48 -13.49
C GLY A 423 -16.88 -19.01 -12.19
N LYS A 424 -17.58 -19.92 -11.48
CA LYS A 424 -18.30 -19.61 -10.22
C LYS A 424 -17.40 -19.40 -9.00
N GLY A 425 -16.07 -19.57 -9.09
CA GLY A 425 -15.12 -19.27 -8.03
C GLY A 425 -14.80 -20.37 -7.03
N ALA A 426 -15.68 -21.33 -6.77
CA ALA A 426 -15.44 -22.37 -5.77
C ALA A 426 -14.18 -23.21 -6.04
N ALA A 427 -13.95 -23.57 -7.31
CA ALA A 427 -12.74 -24.30 -7.72
C ALA A 427 -11.46 -23.49 -7.49
N LEU A 428 -11.51 -22.15 -7.70
CA LEU A 428 -10.39 -21.24 -7.43
C LEU A 428 -10.07 -21.21 -5.93
N ALA A 429 -11.07 -21.06 -5.07
CA ALA A 429 -10.86 -21.03 -3.62
C ALA A 429 -10.20 -22.33 -3.11
N GLY A 430 -10.63 -23.49 -3.64
CA GLY A 430 -10.00 -24.78 -3.34
C GLY A 430 -8.58 -24.90 -3.88
N ALA A 431 -8.31 -24.36 -5.08
CA ALA A 431 -6.97 -24.34 -5.66
C ALA A 431 -6.02 -23.45 -4.86
N MET A 432 -6.46 -22.23 -4.49
CA MET A 432 -5.68 -21.33 -3.66
C MET A 432 -5.35 -21.92 -2.30
N TRP A 433 -6.28 -22.63 -1.67
CA TRP A 433 -6.00 -23.30 -0.41
C TRP A 433 -4.87 -24.34 -0.55
N ARG A 434 -5.01 -25.27 -1.51
CA ARG A 434 -3.98 -26.31 -1.72
C ARG A 434 -2.61 -25.72 -2.03
N PHE A 435 -2.57 -24.74 -2.96
CA PHE A 435 -1.33 -24.06 -3.29
C PHE A 435 -0.71 -23.37 -2.08
N SER A 436 -1.51 -22.56 -1.37
CA SER A 436 -1.01 -21.73 -0.27
C SER A 436 -0.49 -22.56 0.90
N GLN A 437 -1.11 -23.69 1.19
CA GLN A 437 -0.64 -24.63 2.21
C GLN A 437 0.70 -25.23 1.79
N ALA A 438 0.79 -25.80 0.59
CA ALA A 438 2.00 -26.45 0.11
C ALA A 438 3.17 -25.44 -0.05
N TYR A 439 2.88 -24.22 -0.52
CA TYR A 439 3.90 -23.18 -0.68
C TYR A 439 4.30 -22.54 0.66
N ALA A 440 3.42 -22.50 1.65
CA ALA A 440 3.80 -22.10 3.00
C ALA A 440 4.74 -23.13 3.65
N ASP A 441 4.47 -24.42 3.47
CA ASP A 441 5.36 -25.51 3.93
C ASP A 441 6.74 -25.41 3.23
N GLN A 442 6.76 -25.08 1.94
CA GLN A 442 8.01 -24.81 1.21
C GLN A 442 8.74 -23.60 1.78
N THR A 443 8.02 -22.51 2.03
CA THR A 443 8.60 -21.29 2.61
C THR A 443 9.22 -21.53 3.99
N GLU A 444 8.61 -22.36 4.81
CA GLU A 444 9.16 -22.75 6.12
C GLU A 444 10.45 -23.60 5.99
N ARG A 445 10.52 -24.51 5.01
CA ARG A 445 11.76 -25.23 4.68
C ARG A 445 12.86 -24.29 4.19
N ASP A 446 12.52 -23.37 3.30
CA ASP A 446 13.44 -22.37 2.76
C ASP A 446 13.96 -21.44 3.85
N TYR A 447 13.08 -21.04 4.78
CA TYR A 447 13.47 -20.26 5.96
C TYR A 447 14.43 -21.05 6.87
N GLY A 448 14.20 -22.35 7.08
CA GLY A 448 15.13 -23.21 7.82
C GLY A 448 16.53 -23.18 7.22
N ARG A 449 16.66 -23.40 5.89
CA ARG A 449 17.95 -23.30 5.17
C ARG A 449 18.59 -21.92 5.28
N PHE A 450 17.76 -20.86 5.25
CA PHE A 450 18.24 -19.48 5.43
C PHE A 450 18.81 -19.23 6.84
N ILE A 451 18.18 -19.78 7.87
CA ILE A 451 18.67 -19.69 9.26
C ILE A 451 19.95 -20.52 9.44
N GLU A 452 20.01 -21.73 8.87
CA GLU A 452 21.23 -22.55 8.86
C GLU A 452 22.40 -21.81 8.22
N ALA A 453 22.21 -21.18 7.07
CA ALA A 453 23.24 -20.39 6.38
C ALA A 453 23.74 -19.19 7.22
N ILE A 454 22.89 -18.62 8.09
CA ILE A 454 23.33 -17.60 9.06
C ILE A 454 24.20 -18.22 10.15
N HIS A 455 23.79 -19.37 10.72
CA HIS A 455 24.52 -20.05 11.78
C HIS A 455 25.90 -20.60 11.29
N GLU A 456 25.97 -21.06 10.05
CA GLU A 456 27.17 -21.49 9.40
C GLU A 456 28.11 -20.35 8.96
N GLY A 457 27.63 -19.10 9.04
CA GLY A 457 28.40 -17.92 8.62
C GLY A 457 28.46 -17.71 7.09
N ARG A 458 27.71 -18.48 6.29
CA ARG A 458 27.61 -18.28 4.83
C ARG A 458 27.05 -16.89 4.52
N ILE A 459 26.10 -16.40 5.32
CA ILE A 459 25.51 -15.06 5.23
C ILE A 459 25.55 -14.37 6.59
N LYS A 460 25.76 -13.05 6.58
CA LYS A 460 25.87 -12.27 7.81
C LYS A 460 24.52 -11.63 8.15
N ALA A 461 24.10 -11.75 9.40
CA ALA A 461 22.98 -11.03 9.98
C ALA A 461 23.47 -10.00 11.01
N ALA A 462 22.87 -8.80 11.02
CA ALA A 462 23.13 -7.81 12.05
C ALA A 462 22.36 -8.16 13.34
N GLU A 463 22.88 -7.77 14.50
CA GLU A 463 22.09 -7.79 15.72
C GLU A 463 20.94 -6.78 15.60
N LEU A 464 19.70 -7.26 15.77
CA LEU A 464 18.54 -6.38 15.84
C LEU A 464 18.41 -5.87 17.29
N ALA A 465 18.50 -4.57 17.47
CA ALA A 465 18.05 -3.99 18.72
C ALA A 465 16.57 -4.38 18.93
N PRO A 466 16.15 -4.72 20.18
CA PRO A 466 14.75 -5.00 20.47
C PRO A 466 13.90 -3.84 19.92
N ALA A 467 12.82 -4.17 19.19
CA ALA A 467 11.94 -3.19 18.59
C ALA A 467 11.47 -2.21 19.69
N ALA A 468 11.94 -0.98 19.63
CA ALA A 468 11.43 0.05 20.51
C ALA A 468 9.90 0.11 20.30
N PRO A 469 9.10 0.06 21.36
CA PRO A 469 7.67 0.22 21.22
C PRO A 469 7.43 1.51 20.42
N GLU A 470 6.58 1.46 19.36
CA GLU A 470 6.22 2.68 18.63
C GLU A 470 5.78 3.71 19.64
N THR A 471 6.72 4.58 20.04
CA THR A 471 6.41 5.70 20.90
C THR A 471 5.34 6.48 20.17
N THR A 472 4.15 6.50 20.74
CA THR A 472 3.16 7.50 20.40
C THR A 472 3.87 8.83 20.64
N ALA A 473 4.39 9.42 19.56
CA ALA A 473 5.00 10.75 19.65
C ALA A 473 3.99 11.63 20.38
N ALA A 474 4.39 12.11 21.53
CA ALA A 474 3.59 13.04 22.30
C ALA A 474 3.18 14.15 21.33
N ALA A 475 1.90 14.47 21.31
CA ALA A 475 1.40 15.58 20.54
C ALA A 475 2.31 16.80 20.84
N PRO A 476 2.70 17.60 19.83
CA PRO A 476 3.56 18.75 20.08
C PRO A 476 2.96 19.53 21.24
N ALA A 477 3.79 19.81 22.24
CA ALA A 477 3.41 20.50 23.45
C ALA A 477 2.59 21.73 23.04
N LYS A 478 1.33 21.75 23.44
CA LYS A 478 0.48 22.94 23.25
C LYS A 478 1.26 24.08 23.85
N ALA A 479 1.70 25.04 23.03
CA ALA A 479 2.29 26.28 23.47
C ALA A 479 1.45 26.78 24.66
N ALA A 480 2.08 26.93 25.81
CA ALA A 480 1.43 27.33 27.02
C ALA A 480 0.72 28.66 26.77
N LYS A 481 -0.58 28.61 26.56
CA LYS A 481 -1.42 29.82 26.59
C LYS A 481 -1.37 30.32 28.01
N ALA A 482 -0.62 31.42 28.23
CA ALA A 482 -0.67 32.18 29.47
C ALA A 482 -2.15 32.43 29.82
N LYS A 483 -2.58 31.97 30.97
CA LYS A 483 -3.92 32.19 31.49
C LYS A 483 -4.12 33.70 31.70
N PRO A 484 -5.05 34.38 31.05
CA PRO A 484 -5.46 35.70 31.50
C PRO A 484 -6.21 35.51 32.84
N LYS A 485 -5.72 36.20 33.85
CA LYS A 485 -6.30 36.23 35.20
C LYS A 485 -7.81 36.55 35.14
N ALA A 486 -8.56 35.82 35.91
CA ALA A 486 -9.99 35.92 36.12
C ALA A 486 -10.47 37.36 36.39
N LYS A 487 -11.13 38.02 35.45
CA LYS A 487 -11.99 39.19 35.63
C LYS A 487 -13.19 39.26 34.66
N ALA A 488 -13.62 38.15 34.07
CA ALA A 488 -14.72 38.13 33.09
C ALA A 488 -15.96 37.31 33.51
N LYS A 489 -16.07 36.85 34.77
CA LYS A 489 -17.27 36.11 35.21
C LYS A 489 -18.42 37.00 35.75
N THR A 490 -18.16 38.25 36.08
CA THR A 490 -19.19 39.18 36.64
C THR A 490 -19.97 39.95 35.58
N ALA A 491 -19.47 40.09 34.37
CA ALA A 491 -20.17 40.84 33.32
C ALA A 491 -21.24 40.03 32.57
N LYS A 492 -21.04 38.70 32.34
CA LYS A 492 -22.01 37.84 31.64
C LYS A 492 -23.25 37.52 32.52
N THR A 493 -23.12 37.47 33.85
CA THR A 493 -24.23 37.18 34.76
C THR A 493 -25.14 38.40 34.88
N LYS A 494 -24.59 39.63 34.89
CA LYS A 494 -25.38 40.89 34.92
C LYS A 494 -26.14 41.13 33.60
N ALA A 495 -25.58 40.77 32.44
CA ALA A 495 -26.25 40.92 31.15
C ALA A 495 -27.40 39.90 30.95
N LYS A 496 -27.31 38.69 31.51
CA LYS A 496 -28.37 37.68 31.45
C LYS A 496 -29.54 38.02 32.38
N ALA A 497 -29.28 38.65 33.56
CA ALA A 497 -30.31 39.12 34.48
C ALA A 497 -31.08 40.36 33.94
N ALA A 498 -30.38 41.26 33.23
CA ALA A 498 -31.02 42.42 32.57
C ALA A 498 -31.94 42.02 31.41
N ARG A 499 -31.57 41.01 30.60
CA ARG A 499 -32.42 40.49 29.50
C ARG A 499 -33.68 39.76 30.00
N LEU A 500 -33.61 39.08 31.14
CA LEU A 500 -34.80 38.45 31.77
C LEU A 500 -35.78 39.47 32.36
N LYS A 501 -35.31 40.57 32.95
CA LYS A 501 -36.19 41.67 33.43
C LYS A 501 -36.87 42.43 32.27
N ALA A 502 -36.16 42.63 31.16
CA ALA A 502 -36.75 43.28 29.97
C ALA A 502 -37.83 42.42 29.28
N LYS A 503 -37.68 41.08 29.31
CA LYS A 503 -38.67 40.15 28.75
C LYS A 503 -39.93 40.03 29.60
N ALA A 504 -39.81 40.17 30.94
CA ALA A 504 -40.95 40.17 31.86
C ALA A 504 -41.76 41.49 31.79
N ALA A 505 -41.08 42.62 31.52
CA ALA A 505 -41.78 43.92 31.36
C ALA A 505 -42.59 44.00 30.04
N LYS A 506 -42.07 43.42 28.96
CA LYS A 506 -42.82 43.34 27.67
C LYS A 506 -44.04 42.41 27.76
N GLY A 507 -43.99 41.32 28.53
CA GLY A 507 -45.11 40.41 28.74
C GLY A 507 -46.26 41.02 29.58
N LYS A 508 -45.96 41.96 30.46
CA LYS A 508 -47.03 42.70 31.21
C LYS A 508 -47.69 43.78 30.38
N ALA A 509 -46.98 44.45 29.49
CA ALA A 509 -47.56 45.46 28.59
C ALA A 509 -48.50 44.85 27.54
N ALA A 510 -48.22 43.65 27.07
CA ALA A 510 -49.09 42.95 26.08
C ALA A 510 -50.39 42.38 26.69
N LYS A 511 -50.42 42.14 28.01
CA LYS A 511 -51.67 41.72 28.73
C LYS A 511 -52.61 42.85 29.08
N LEU A 512 -52.15 44.10 29.14
CA LEU A 512 -52.99 45.26 29.40
C LEU A 512 -53.69 45.82 28.13
N GLN A 513 -53.16 45.47 26.93
CA GLN A 513 -53.79 45.88 25.65
C GLN A 513 -54.83 44.90 25.16
N ALA A 514 -54.94 43.70 25.72
CA ALA A 514 -55.93 42.70 25.30
C ALA A 514 -57.24 42.70 26.13
N SER A 515 -57.42 43.60 27.11
CA SER A 515 -58.62 43.67 27.97
C SER A 515 -59.47 44.96 27.83
N GLY A 516 -59.22 45.70 26.77
CA GLY A 516 -60.03 46.92 26.54
C GLY A 516 -60.60 47.00 25.10
N GLY A 517 -61.76 46.40 24.85
CA GLY A 517 -62.39 46.52 23.53
C GLY A 517 -63.55 45.56 23.34
N ALA A 518 -64.67 45.85 24.06
CA ALA A 518 -65.98 45.33 23.65
C ALA A 518 -67.05 46.35 23.99
N LYS A 519 -67.62 46.84 22.98
CA LYS A 519 -69.07 47.21 22.86
C LYS A 519 -69.27 48.54 22.08
N PRO A 520 -70.39 48.67 21.46
CA PRO A 520 -71.46 47.76 21.00
C PRO A 520 -71.47 47.53 19.48
#